data_1ddc5391e95a7f944caafc3d80ab3d9d
#
_entry.id   1ddc5391e95a7f944caafc3d80ab3d9d
#
_cell.length_a   1.000
_cell.length_b   1.000
_cell.length_c   1.000
_cell.angle_alpha   90.00
_cell.angle_beta   90.00
_cell.angle_gamma   90.00
#
_symmetry.space_group_name_H-M   'P 1'
#
loop_
_entity.id
_entity.type
_entity.pdbx_description
1 polymer ?
#
loop_
_entity_poly.entity_id
_entity_poly.type
_entity_poly.pdbx_seq_one_letter_code
_entity_poly.pdbx_strand_id
1 'polypeptide(L)'
;VYYATAKKMIDDLVTTKSRFFTALTSRINSEAIDDEASQIGIVIGHNEKQLLLKIINQIEKIKTYCVIDIAKNRNLEILIAEITDQVKVFYRDENIIYWLENPSSERFVSVFSIPTDLERQMRSLLWGNGIPKILTSGTLSDDNGFDYFKQTTGIDKISDDYIKETSCKSPFDYRNN
;
A
#
# COMPACT_ATOMS: atom_id res chain seq x y z
N VAL A 1 -10.48 34.92 11.85
CA VAL A 1 -9.24 34.78 11.02
C VAL A 1 -8.70 33.36 11.08
N TYR A 2 -8.42 32.76 12.25
CA TYR A 2 -7.82 31.44 12.39
C TYR A 2 -8.57 30.34 11.61
N TYR A 3 -9.86 30.14 11.87
CA TYR A 3 -10.64 29.08 11.20
C TYR A 3 -10.80 29.31 9.69
N ALA A 4 -10.86 30.57 9.23
CA ALA A 4 -10.91 30.87 7.80
C ALA A 4 -9.61 30.48 7.10
N THR A 5 -8.46 30.70 7.73
CA THR A 5 -7.15 30.30 7.22
C THR A 5 -6.99 28.78 7.22
N ALA A 6 -7.37 28.11 8.30
CA ALA A 6 -7.33 26.64 8.39
C ALA A 6 -8.22 26.01 7.30
N LYS A 7 -9.45 26.51 7.14
CA LYS A 7 -10.36 26.05 6.08
C LYS A 7 -9.74 26.22 4.69
N LYS A 8 -9.17 27.38 4.39
CA LYS A 8 -8.49 27.62 3.11
C LYS A 8 -7.35 26.60 2.85
N MET A 9 -6.54 26.30 3.87
CA MET A 9 -5.47 25.32 3.75
C MET A 9 -6.02 23.91 3.41
N ILE A 10 -7.14 23.53 4.03
CA ILE A 10 -7.81 22.25 3.75
C ILE A 10 -8.40 22.26 2.33
N ASP A 11 -9.07 23.33 1.91
CA ASP A 11 -9.63 23.44 0.56
C ASP A 11 -8.52 23.36 -0.52
N ASP A 12 -7.37 23.98 -0.27
CA ASP A 12 -6.19 23.91 -1.14
C ASP A 12 -5.63 22.47 -1.21
N LEU A 13 -5.60 21.74 -0.09
CA LEU A 13 -5.19 20.34 -0.04
C LEU A 13 -6.16 19.44 -0.85
N VAL A 14 -7.47 19.61 -0.64
CA VAL A 14 -8.52 18.88 -1.38
C VAL A 14 -8.40 19.13 -2.89
N THR A 15 -8.14 20.37 -3.30
CA THR A 15 -7.91 20.74 -4.70
C THR A 15 -6.68 20.05 -5.28
N THR A 16 -5.58 20.03 -4.52
CA THR A 16 -4.34 19.36 -4.97
C THR A 16 -4.53 17.85 -5.08
N LYS A 17 -5.22 17.23 -4.11
CA LYS A 17 -5.62 15.81 -4.16
C LYS A 17 -6.43 15.50 -5.42
N SER A 18 -7.45 16.31 -5.71
CA SER A 18 -8.28 16.11 -6.90
C SER A 18 -7.47 16.18 -8.20
N ARG A 19 -6.54 17.13 -8.30
CA ARG A 19 -5.61 17.23 -9.44
C ARG A 19 -4.72 16.00 -9.59
N PHE A 20 -4.24 15.44 -8.49
CA PHE A 20 -3.45 14.21 -8.51
C PHE A 20 -4.26 13.04 -9.09
N PHE A 21 -5.46 12.79 -8.59
CA PHE A 21 -6.31 11.72 -9.12
C PHE A 21 -6.71 11.96 -10.59
N THR A 22 -7.04 13.21 -10.97
CA THR A 22 -7.31 13.54 -12.37
C THR A 22 -6.09 13.26 -13.26
N ALA A 23 -4.88 13.58 -12.83
CA ALA A 23 -3.66 13.30 -13.59
C ALA A 23 -3.44 11.80 -13.79
N LEU A 24 -3.74 10.98 -12.80
CA LEU A 24 -3.66 9.53 -12.91
C LEU A 24 -4.72 8.95 -13.85
N THR A 25 -5.97 9.35 -13.69
CA THR A 25 -7.08 8.80 -14.48
C THR A 25 -7.09 9.28 -15.92
N SER A 26 -6.60 10.49 -16.22
CA SER A 26 -6.51 11.00 -17.60
C SER A 26 -5.57 10.21 -18.49
N ARG A 27 -4.70 9.38 -17.95
CA ARG A 27 -3.79 8.50 -18.71
C ARG A 27 -4.42 7.16 -19.08
N ILE A 28 -5.55 6.84 -18.48
CA ILE A 28 -6.26 5.61 -18.78
C ILE A 28 -7.04 5.87 -20.06
N ASN A 29 -6.57 5.32 -21.17
CA ASN A 29 -7.30 5.39 -22.44
C ASN A 29 -8.63 4.65 -22.26
N SER A 30 -9.72 5.26 -22.69
CA SER A 30 -11.08 4.69 -22.63
C SER A 30 -11.22 3.32 -23.32
N GLU A 31 -10.30 2.99 -24.22
CA GLU A 31 -10.21 1.68 -24.90
C GLU A 31 -9.57 0.57 -24.06
N ALA A 32 -8.88 0.92 -22.98
CA ALA A 32 -8.20 -0.03 -22.07
C ALA A 32 -9.06 -0.42 -20.86
N ILE A 33 -10.21 0.20 -20.69
CA ILE A 33 -11.17 -0.16 -19.63
C ILE A 33 -12.08 -1.21 -20.24
N ASP A 34 -11.66 -2.47 -20.14
CA ASP A 34 -12.60 -3.58 -20.28
C ASP A 34 -13.59 -3.44 -19.11
N ASP A 35 -14.89 -3.46 -19.36
CA ASP A 35 -15.94 -3.24 -18.34
C ASP A 35 -15.83 -4.20 -17.14
N GLU A 36 -15.02 -5.27 -17.27
CA GLU A 36 -14.71 -6.24 -16.23
C GLU A 36 -13.39 -5.97 -15.49
N ALA A 37 -12.51 -5.07 -15.98
CA ALA A 37 -11.21 -4.82 -15.34
C ALA A 37 -11.38 -3.88 -14.14
N SER A 38 -11.45 -4.45 -12.95
CA SER A 38 -11.51 -3.68 -11.69
C SER A 38 -10.16 -3.06 -11.32
N GLN A 39 -9.04 -3.46 -11.96
CA GLN A 39 -7.68 -3.04 -11.62
C GLN A 39 -6.90 -2.65 -12.89
N ILE A 40 -6.26 -1.49 -12.86
CA ILE A 40 -5.41 -0.99 -13.96
C ILE A 40 -4.05 -0.60 -13.44
N GLY A 41 -2.98 -1.20 -13.97
CA GLY A 41 -1.61 -0.85 -13.67
C GLY A 41 -1.29 0.59 -14.10
N ILE A 42 -0.59 1.34 -13.25
CA ILE A 42 -0.21 2.73 -13.52
C ILE A 42 1.26 2.98 -13.20
N VAL A 43 1.79 4.06 -13.77
CA VAL A 43 3.11 4.60 -13.45
C VAL A 43 2.93 5.99 -12.85
N ILE A 44 3.51 6.22 -11.67
CA ILE A 44 3.56 7.55 -11.05
C ILE A 44 4.66 8.36 -11.76
N GLY A 45 4.27 9.29 -12.61
CA GLY A 45 5.18 10.10 -13.38
C GLY A 45 5.68 11.35 -12.64
N HIS A 46 6.48 12.16 -13.32
CA HIS A 46 7.07 13.37 -12.73
C HIS A 46 6.00 14.36 -12.22
N ASN A 47 4.96 14.60 -13.02
CA ASN A 47 3.88 15.52 -12.66
C ASN A 47 3.12 15.05 -11.41
N GLU A 48 2.79 13.77 -11.34
CA GLU A 48 2.12 13.16 -10.18
C GLU A 48 3.00 13.23 -8.93
N LYS A 49 4.32 13.01 -9.06
CA LYS A 49 5.28 13.17 -7.95
C LYS A 49 5.34 14.61 -7.44
N GLN A 50 5.29 15.61 -8.32
CA GLN A 50 5.21 17.01 -7.90
C GLN A 50 3.92 17.32 -7.14
N LEU A 51 2.80 16.74 -7.55
CA LEU A 51 1.53 16.87 -6.83
C LEU A 51 1.57 16.18 -5.46
N LEU A 52 2.16 14.99 -5.36
CA LEU A 52 2.36 14.29 -4.08
C LEU A 52 3.25 15.10 -3.12
N LEU A 53 4.36 15.64 -3.62
CA LEU A 53 5.22 16.52 -2.82
C LEU A 53 4.48 17.76 -2.31
N LYS A 54 3.65 18.35 -3.18
CA LYS A 54 2.80 19.49 -2.78
C LYS A 54 1.80 19.09 -1.70
N ILE A 55 1.17 17.91 -1.80
CA ILE A 55 0.27 17.36 -0.78
C ILE A 55 1.00 17.22 0.56
N ILE A 56 2.19 16.60 0.57
CA ILE A 56 3.02 16.45 1.78
C ILE A 56 3.29 17.82 2.42
N ASN A 57 3.73 18.78 1.63
CA ASN A 57 4.02 20.12 2.13
C ASN A 57 2.78 20.85 2.68
N GLN A 58 1.61 20.63 2.06
CA GLN A 58 0.35 21.19 2.54
C GLN A 58 -0.08 20.54 3.86
N ILE A 59 0.05 19.24 4.00
CA ILE A 59 -0.22 18.52 5.26
C ILE A 59 0.69 19.04 6.39
N GLU A 60 1.98 19.21 6.14
CA GLU A 60 2.92 19.72 7.16
C GLU A 60 2.59 21.16 7.56
N LYS A 61 2.17 22.02 6.62
CA LYS A 61 1.69 23.36 6.93
C LYS A 61 0.43 23.33 7.81
N ILE A 62 -0.54 22.46 7.51
CA ILE A 62 -1.76 22.29 8.32
C ILE A 62 -1.39 21.80 9.71
N LYS A 63 -0.51 20.80 9.84
CA LYS A 63 0.00 20.31 11.13
C LYS A 63 0.59 21.42 11.98
N THR A 64 1.43 22.26 11.39
CA THR A 64 2.08 23.37 12.07
C THR A 64 1.08 24.45 12.48
N TYR A 65 0.14 24.78 11.60
CA TYR A 65 -0.85 25.82 11.85
C TYR A 65 -1.92 25.40 12.87
N CYS A 66 -2.37 24.15 12.80
CA CYS A 66 -3.45 23.62 13.63
C CYS A 66 -2.93 22.75 14.79
N VAL A 67 -1.68 22.93 15.22
CA VAL A 67 -1.00 22.08 16.20
C VAL A 67 -1.81 21.89 17.49
N ILE A 68 -2.46 22.95 18.01
CA ILE A 68 -3.24 22.88 19.25
C ILE A 68 -4.51 22.05 19.07
N ASP A 69 -5.21 22.20 17.95
CA ASP A 69 -6.45 21.46 17.67
C ASP A 69 -6.16 19.99 17.39
N ILE A 70 -5.08 19.71 16.68
CA ILE A 70 -4.62 18.35 16.42
C ILE A 70 -4.21 17.65 17.72
N ALA A 71 -3.44 18.31 18.57
CA ALA A 71 -2.99 17.77 19.86
C ALA A 71 -4.15 17.47 20.83
N LYS A 72 -5.29 18.15 20.68
CA LYS A 72 -6.51 17.87 21.47
C LYS A 72 -7.32 16.69 20.93
N ASN A 73 -7.04 16.23 19.73
CA ASN A 73 -7.78 15.16 19.06
C ASN A 73 -6.84 14.05 18.56
N ARG A 74 -6.64 13.04 19.41
CA ARG A 74 -5.75 11.92 19.11
C ARG A 74 -6.12 11.17 17.82
N ASN A 75 -7.40 11.04 17.51
CA ASN A 75 -7.84 10.38 16.29
C ASN A 75 -7.42 11.17 15.04
N LEU A 76 -7.50 12.50 15.12
CA LEU A 76 -7.04 13.38 14.04
C LEU A 76 -5.52 13.29 13.85
N GLU A 77 -4.77 13.25 14.95
CA GLU A 77 -3.31 13.08 14.93
C GLU A 77 -2.91 11.77 14.23
N ILE A 78 -3.53 10.66 14.61
CA ILE A 78 -3.30 9.34 14.00
C ILE A 78 -3.65 9.37 12.51
N LEU A 79 -4.82 9.88 12.15
CA LEU A 79 -5.28 9.94 10.75
C LEU A 79 -4.31 10.77 9.87
N ILE A 80 -3.83 11.91 10.37
CA ILE A 80 -2.87 12.74 9.64
C ILE A 80 -1.54 12.00 9.47
N ALA A 81 -1.07 11.27 10.48
CA ALA A 81 0.15 10.47 10.39
C ALA A 81 -0.01 9.36 9.34
N GLU A 82 -1.08 8.59 9.38
CA GLU A 82 -1.39 7.53 8.42
C GLU A 82 -1.45 8.06 6.98
N ILE A 83 -2.20 9.15 6.73
CA ILE A 83 -2.28 9.76 5.40
C ILE A 83 -0.89 10.23 4.93
N THR A 84 -0.12 10.85 5.82
CA THR A 84 1.22 11.33 5.48
C THR A 84 2.13 10.18 5.08
N ASP A 85 2.10 9.10 5.81
CA ASP A 85 2.94 7.92 5.53
C ASP A 85 2.51 7.22 4.23
N GLN A 86 1.22 7.10 3.99
CA GLN A 86 0.71 6.58 2.71
C GLN A 86 1.16 7.43 1.52
N VAL A 87 1.00 8.75 1.60
CA VAL A 87 1.44 9.65 0.51
C VAL A 87 2.94 9.55 0.26
N LYS A 88 3.75 9.40 1.31
CA LYS A 88 5.20 9.19 1.19
C LYS A 88 5.55 7.88 0.47
N VAL A 89 4.77 6.81 0.65
CA VAL A 89 4.98 5.55 -0.09
C VAL A 89 4.87 5.79 -1.59
N PHE A 90 3.86 6.53 -2.05
CA PHE A 90 3.67 6.85 -3.47
C PHE A 90 4.74 7.80 -4.03
N TYR A 91 5.45 8.52 -3.19
CA TYR A 91 6.53 9.40 -3.60
C TYR A 91 7.87 8.67 -3.75
N ARG A 92 8.06 7.54 -3.08
CA ARG A 92 9.30 6.73 -3.16
C ARG A 92 9.46 6.12 -4.55
N ASP A 93 10.70 6.08 -5.05
CA ASP A 93 10.98 5.79 -6.45
C ASP A 93 11.29 4.33 -6.76
N GLU A 94 11.49 3.47 -5.78
CA GLU A 94 12.18 2.21 -6.02
C GLU A 94 11.28 1.00 -5.84
N ASN A 95 11.22 0.17 -6.90
CA ASN A 95 10.69 -1.19 -6.85
C ASN A 95 9.25 -1.26 -6.31
N ILE A 96 8.36 -0.41 -6.82
CA ILE A 96 6.95 -0.39 -6.43
C ILE A 96 6.09 -0.54 -7.68
N ILE A 97 5.16 -1.48 -7.64
CA ILE A 97 4.07 -1.60 -8.61
C ILE A 97 2.88 -0.81 -8.07
N TYR A 98 2.29 0.01 -8.93
CA TYR A 98 1.10 0.79 -8.61
C TYR A 98 -0.07 0.36 -9.49
N TRP A 99 -1.28 0.38 -8.93
CA TRP A 99 -2.50 0.19 -9.70
C TRP A 99 -3.65 1.02 -9.16
N LEU A 100 -4.63 1.27 -10.04
CA LEU A 100 -5.91 1.87 -9.70
C LEU A 100 -6.97 0.79 -9.59
N GLU A 101 -7.84 0.91 -8.62
CA GLU A 101 -9.09 0.15 -8.53
C GLU A 101 -10.28 1.08 -8.73
N ASN A 102 -11.32 0.51 -9.38
CA ASN A 102 -12.54 1.22 -9.76
C ASN A 102 -12.30 2.50 -10.61
N PRO A 103 -11.48 2.44 -11.66
CA PRO A 103 -11.12 3.61 -12.44
C PRO A 103 -12.32 4.24 -13.17
N SER A 104 -13.39 3.49 -13.42
CA SER A 104 -14.65 3.96 -14.02
C SER A 104 -15.56 4.69 -13.02
N SER A 105 -15.25 4.66 -11.72
CA SER A 105 -16.04 5.34 -10.69
C SER A 105 -15.54 6.76 -10.48
N GLU A 106 -16.37 7.76 -10.76
CA GLU A 106 -16.05 9.17 -10.46
C GLU A 106 -15.89 9.46 -8.95
N ARG A 107 -16.45 8.60 -8.09
CA ARG A 107 -16.49 8.84 -6.64
C ARG A 107 -15.42 8.12 -5.84
N PHE A 108 -14.95 6.95 -6.29
CA PHE A 108 -14.12 6.08 -5.47
C PHE A 108 -13.00 5.42 -6.28
N VAL A 109 -12.09 6.23 -6.78
CA VAL A 109 -10.83 5.71 -7.33
C VAL A 109 -9.86 5.52 -6.20
N SER A 110 -9.36 4.30 -6.04
CA SER A 110 -8.32 3.97 -5.08
C SER A 110 -7.00 3.70 -5.79
N VAL A 111 -5.92 4.20 -5.21
CA VAL A 111 -4.55 3.94 -5.69
C VAL A 111 -3.89 2.98 -4.71
N PHE A 112 -3.35 1.90 -5.23
CA PHE A 112 -2.65 0.88 -4.46
C PHE A 112 -1.19 0.80 -4.87
N SER A 113 -0.38 0.27 -3.98
CA SER A 113 1.03 0.02 -4.24
C SER A 113 1.51 -1.23 -3.54
N ILE A 114 2.39 -1.97 -4.19
CA ILE A 114 3.09 -3.10 -3.59
C ILE A 114 4.58 -3.02 -3.93
N PRO A 115 5.48 -3.24 -2.98
CA PRO A 115 6.90 -3.36 -3.27
C PRO A 115 7.15 -4.60 -4.15
N THR A 116 8.00 -4.48 -5.18
CA THR A 116 8.44 -5.63 -5.98
C THR A 116 9.43 -6.51 -5.21
N ASP A 117 10.08 -5.96 -4.19
CA ASP A 117 10.98 -6.64 -3.27
C ASP A 117 10.20 -7.12 -2.02
N LEU A 118 9.23 -8.00 -2.25
CA LEU A 118 8.38 -8.53 -1.18
C LEU A 118 9.20 -9.39 -0.19
N GLU A 119 10.16 -10.16 -0.68
CA GLU A 119 11.09 -10.96 0.12
C GLU A 119 11.78 -10.11 1.20
N ARG A 120 12.36 -8.99 0.81
CA ARG A 120 13.04 -8.07 1.72
C ARG A 120 12.10 -7.45 2.75
N GLN A 121 10.89 -7.07 2.32
CA GLN A 121 9.87 -6.50 3.21
C GLN A 121 9.39 -7.54 4.23
N MET A 122 9.06 -8.75 3.78
CA MET A 122 8.64 -9.84 4.65
C MET A 122 9.74 -10.20 5.66
N ARG A 123 11.00 -10.27 5.19
CA ARG A 123 12.13 -10.53 6.07
C ARG A 123 12.26 -9.47 7.17
N SER A 124 12.14 -8.20 6.83
CA SER A 124 12.23 -7.10 7.79
C SER A 124 11.06 -7.07 8.77
N LEU A 125 9.84 -7.27 8.28
CA LEU A 125 8.63 -7.09 9.07
C LEU A 125 8.25 -8.34 9.88
N LEU A 126 8.43 -9.51 9.29
CA LEU A 126 7.99 -10.77 9.91
C LEU A 126 9.13 -11.53 10.55
N TRP A 127 10.23 -11.75 9.83
CA TRP A 127 11.26 -12.67 10.29
C TRP A 127 12.31 -12.01 11.18
N GLY A 128 12.57 -10.73 11.00
CA GLY A 128 13.62 -9.99 11.72
C GLY A 128 13.30 -9.59 13.16
N ASN A 129 12.09 -9.82 13.66
CA ASN A 129 11.66 -9.33 14.98
C ASN A 129 11.86 -10.34 16.14
N GLY A 130 12.43 -11.52 15.87
CA GLY A 130 12.71 -12.53 16.89
C GLY A 130 11.48 -13.20 17.53
N ILE A 131 10.28 -12.94 17.04
CA ILE A 131 9.05 -13.54 17.56
C ILE A 131 8.78 -14.84 16.81
N PRO A 132 8.58 -16.00 17.49
CA PRO A 132 8.19 -17.25 16.84
C PRO A 132 6.89 -17.11 16.05
N LYS A 133 6.84 -17.69 14.86
CA LYS A 133 5.68 -17.64 13.96
C LYS A 133 5.29 -19.02 13.53
N ILE A 134 3.99 -19.28 13.48
CA ILE A 134 3.41 -20.50 12.94
C ILE A 134 2.58 -20.12 11.73
N LEU A 135 2.90 -20.71 10.58
CA LEU A 135 2.20 -20.52 9.33
C LEU A 135 1.50 -21.83 8.97
N THR A 136 0.24 -21.76 8.64
CA THR A 136 -0.57 -22.93 8.26
C THR A 136 -1.41 -22.59 7.03
N SER A 137 -1.33 -23.43 6.00
CA SER A 137 -2.19 -23.32 4.81
C SER A 137 -2.13 -24.62 4.03
N GLY A 138 -3.16 -24.93 3.26
CA GLY A 138 -3.14 -26.03 2.29
C GLY A 138 -2.28 -25.77 1.05
N THR A 139 -1.73 -24.58 0.89
CA THR A 139 -1.00 -24.13 -0.31
C THR A 139 0.41 -23.58 0.00
N LEU A 140 0.95 -23.84 1.19
CA LEU A 140 2.33 -23.45 1.53
C LEU A 140 3.38 -24.31 0.86
N SER A 141 3.03 -25.55 0.51
CA SER A 141 3.89 -26.50 -0.19
C SER A 141 3.35 -26.83 -1.57
N ASP A 142 4.23 -27.04 -2.51
CA ASP A 142 3.99 -27.58 -3.84
C ASP A 142 4.68 -28.96 -4.01
N ASP A 143 4.82 -29.43 -5.25
CA ASP A 143 5.50 -30.70 -5.57
C ASP A 143 6.98 -30.70 -5.16
N ASN A 144 7.59 -29.53 -4.98
CA ASN A 144 8.98 -29.31 -4.55
C ASN A 144 9.08 -29.00 -3.05
N GLY A 145 8.00 -29.19 -2.28
CA GLY A 145 7.97 -28.88 -0.86
C GLY A 145 7.69 -27.40 -0.58
N PHE A 146 8.44 -26.79 0.35
CA PHE A 146 8.22 -25.41 0.79
C PHE A 146 9.16 -24.40 0.11
N ASP A 147 9.97 -24.80 -0.87
CA ASP A 147 11.04 -23.98 -1.42
C ASP A 147 10.52 -22.71 -2.10
N TYR A 148 9.46 -22.81 -2.89
CA TYR A 148 8.84 -21.64 -3.51
C TYR A 148 8.37 -20.63 -2.47
N PHE A 149 7.66 -21.10 -1.45
CA PHE A 149 7.19 -20.24 -0.36
C PHE A 149 8.36 -19.59 0.40
N LYS A 150 9.40 -20.36 0.72
CA LYS A 150 10.59 -19.82 1.41
C LYS A 150 11.28 -18.73 0.60
N GLN A 151 11.46 -18.92 -0.69
CA GLN A 151 12.09 -17.95 -1.58
C GLN A 151 11.26 -16.68 -1.70
N THR A 152 9.95 -16.79 -1.93
CA THR A 152 9.08 -15.64 -2.13
C THR A 152 8.89 -14.81 -0.87
N THR A 153 9.03 -15.40 0.31
CA THR A 153 8.88 -14.73 1.60
C THR A 153 10.20 -14.38 2.28
N GLY A 154 11.34 -14.80 1.70
CA GLY A 154 12.67 -14.53 2.26
C GLY A 154 13.04 -15.36 3.49
N ILE A 155 12.28 -16.43 3.79
CA ILE A 155 12.60 -17.37 4.87
C ILE A 155 13.89 -18.13 4.53
N ASP A 156 14.16 -18.42 3.25
CA ASP A 156 15.37 -19.07 2.76
C ASP A 156 16.69 -18.33 3.12
N LYS A 157 16.60 -17.09 3.58
CA LYS A 157 17.74 -16.29 4.07
C LYS A 157 17.92 -16.37 5.60
N ILE A 158 17.08 -17.15 6.28
CA ILE A 158 17.20 -17.41 7.72
C ILE A 158 17.90 -18.75 7.91
N SER A 159 18.66 -18.88 8.99
CA SER A 159 19.30 -20.16 9.31
C SER A 159 18.24 -21.26 9.48
N ASP A 160 18.48 -22.42 8.88
CA ASP A 160 17.61 -23.60 8.96
C ASP A 160 17.36 -24.06 10.41
N ASP A 161 18.26 -23.76 11.33
CA ASP A 161 18.09 -24.06 12.77
C ASP A 161 16.84 -23.41 13.37
N TYR A 162 16.33 -22.35 12.75
CA TYR A 162 15.13 -21.62 13.20
C TYR A 162 13.86 -21.98 12.42
N ILE A 163 13.98 -22.89 11.43
CA ILE A 163 12.87 -23.25 10.54
C ILE A 163 12.47 -24.69 10.80
N LYS A 164 11.18 -24.92 11.05
CA LYS A 164 10.62 -26.26 11.12
C LYS A 164 9.48 -26.40 10.12
N GLU A 165 9.63 -27.32 9.21
CA GLU A 165 8.64 -27.65 8.18
C GLU A 165 7.90 -28.93 8.58
N THR A 166 6.60 -28.95 8.36
CA THR A 166 5.77 -30.14 8.59
C THR A 166 4.65 -30.15 7.55
N SER A 167 4.50 -31.25 6.86
CA SER A 167 3.39 -31.50 5.93
C SER A 167 2.52 -32.66 6.48
N CYS A 168 1.23 -32.45 6.42
CA CYS A 168 0.24 -33.49 6.77
C CYS A 168 -0.58 -33.83 5.54
N LYS A 169 -0.85 -35.13 5.33
CA LYS A 169 -1.77 -35.52 4.25
C LYS A 169 -3.18 -35.06 4.58
N SER A 170 -3.92 -34.67 3.55
CA SER A 170 -5.34 -34.35 3.69
C SER A 170 -6.08 -35.59 4.24
N PRO A 171 -6.97 -35.41 5.24
CA PRO A 171 -7.84 -36.48 5.71
C PRO A 171 -8.97 -36.78 4.71
N PHE A 172 -9.14 -35.97 3.66
CA PHE A 172 -10.19 -36.14 2.66
C PHE A 172 -9.69 -36.91 1.45
N ASP A 173 -10.47 -37.88 1.01
CA ASP A 173 -10.23 -38.60 -0.26
C ASP A 173 -10.94 -37.90 -1.40
N TYR A 174 -10.24 -36.93 -2.02
CA TYR A 174 -10.79 -36.14 -3.14
C TYR A 174 -11.00 -36.92 -4.44
N ARG A 175 -10.56 -38.21 -4.51
CA ARG A 175 -10.73 -39.03 -5.72
C ARG A 175 -12.03 -39.83 -5.68
N ASN A 176 -12.60 -40.03 -4.50
CA ASN A 176 -13.77 -40.90 -4.29
C ASN A 176 -15.01 -40.15 -3.73
N ASN A 177 -14.96 -38.81 -3.65
CA ASN A 177 -16.09 -37.95 -3.25
C ASN A 177 -16.57 -37.09 -4.41
#